data_d3efa203b09075c1e1fc00f42e853ec9
#
_entry.id   d3efa203b09075c1e1fc00f42e853ec9
#
_cell.length_a   1.000
_cell.length_b   1.000
_cell.length_c   1.000
_cell.angle_alpha   90.00
_cell.angle_beta   90.00
_cell.angle_gamma   90.00
#
_symmetry.space_group_name_H-M   'P 1'
#
loop_
_entity.id
_entity.type
_entity.pdbx_description
1 polymer ?
#
loop_
_entity_poly.entity_id
_entity_poly.type
_entity_poly.pdbx_seq_one_letter_code
_entity_poly.pdbx_strand_id
1 'polypeptide(L)'
;IIKRAYEWGHRAIAITDHGVVQAFPEANHCFDSWGGVVPPDADFKVIYGVEAYLVDDMKGIVQNSKGQSMRGTFVVFDIETTGFSALRDKIIEIGAVRVEDGKL
;
A
#
# COMPACT_ATOMS: atom_id res chain seq x y z
N ILE A 1 -12.93 12.95 -3.09
CA ILE A 1 -12.05 13.90 -2.40
C ILE A 1 -11.71 15.10 -3.28
N ILE A 2 -11.31 14.93 -4.55
CA ILE A 2 -10.91 15.97 -5.50
C ILE A 2 -12.04 16.99 -5.72
N LYS A 3 -13.26 16.51 -6.03
CA LYS A 3 -14.44 17.36 -6.15
C LYS A 3 -14.63 18.27 -4.95
N ARG A 4 -14.52 17.73 -3.75
CA ARG A 4 -14.69 18.48 -2.50
C ARG A 4 -13.60 19.54 -2.31
N ALA A 5 -12.36 19.23 -2.63
CA ALA A 5 -11.26 20.20 -2.58
C ALA A 5 -11.49 21.36 -3.55
N TYR A 6 -11.93 21.06 -4.77
CA TYR A 6 -12.29 22.06 -5.77
C TYR A 6 -13.46 22.94 -5.30
N GLU A 7 -14.57 22.35 -4.81
CA GLU A 7 -15.73 23.07 -4.28
C GLU A 7 -15.38 23.98 -3.10
N TRP A 8 -14.38 23.63 -2.30
CA TRP A 8 -13.89 24.44 -1.19
C TRP A 8 -12.93 25.56 -1.61
N GLY A 9 -12.67 25.70 -2.91
CA GLY A 9 -11.81 26.74 -3.47
C GLY A 9 -10.31 26.50 -3.28
N HIS A 10 -9.89 25.25 -3.04
CA HIS A 10 -8.48 24.91 -3.08
C HIS A 10 -7.93 25.07 -4.51
N ARG A 11 -6.69 25.44 -4.65
CA ARG A 11 -6.01 25.56 -5.94
C ARG A 11 -5.30 24.25 -6.36
N ALA A 12 -5.08 23.37 -5.43
CA ALA A 12 -4.46 22.07 -5.67
C ALA A 12 -4.81 21.08 -4.57
N ILE A 13 -4.66 19.79 -4.89
CA ILE A 13 -4.67 18.68 -3.93
C ILE A 13 -3.58 17.68 -4.30
N ALA A 14 -2.90 17.12 -3.30
CA ALA A 14 -1.97 16.02 -3.51
C ALA A 14 -2.69 14.68 -3.27
N ILE A 15 -2.41 13.69 -4.12
CA ILE A 15 -2.82 12.29 -3.96
C ILE A 15 -1.55 11.49 -3.72
N THR A 16 -1.45 10.91 -2.52
CA THR A 16 -0.24 10.20 -2.06
C THR A 16 -0.65 8.93 -1.33
N ASP A 17 -0.99 7.90 -2.09
CA ASP A 17 -1.35 6.60 -1.53
C ASP A 17 -0.14 5.90 -0.88
N HIS A 18 -0.40 5.05 0.10
CA HIS A 18 0.63 4.28 0.78
C HIS A 18 1.22 3.18 -0.13
N GLY A 19 2.44 3.37 -0.57
CA GLY A 19 3.22 2.39 -1.34
C GLY A 19 2.68 2.06 -2.74
N VAL A 20 1.61 2.73 -3.19
CA VAL A 20 0.94 2.50 -4.48
C VAL A 20 0.56 3.81 -5.16
N VAL A 21 0.11 3.72 -6.41
CA VAL A 21 -0.39 4.85 -7.21
C VAL A 21 -1.81 4.56 -7.74
N GLN A 22 -2.54 3.77 -7.01
CA GLN A 22 -3.81 3.17 -7.45
C GLN A 22 -4.90 4.19 -7.73
N ALA A 23 -4.90 5.33 -7.03
CA ALA A 23 -5.89 6.39 -7.23
C ALA A 23 -5.58 7.31 -8.43
N PHE A 24 -4.43 7.19 -9.10
CA PHE A 24 -4.05 8.10 -10.18
C PHE A 24 -4.99 8.09 -11.39
N PRO A 25 -5.43 6.93 -11.93
CA PRO A 25 -6.37 6.91 -13.04
C PRO A 25 -7.68 7.60 -12.71
N GLU A 26 -8.25 7.32 -11.54
CA GLU A 26 -9.48 7.93 -11.08
C GLU A 26 -9.32 9.44 -10.85
N ALA A 27 -8.20 9.85 -10.27
CA ALA A 27 -7.88 11.25 -10.07
C ALA A 27 -7.76 12.01 -11.42
N ASN A 28 -7.18 11.38 -12.42
CA ASN A 28 -7.04 11.96 -13.77
C ASN A 28 -8.40 12.11 -14.46
N HIS A 29 -9.30 11.12 -14.31
CA HIS A 29 -10.65 11.16 -14.87
C HIS A 29 -11.53 12.28 -14.29
N CYS A 30 -11.13 12.87 -13.15
CA CYS A 30 -11.87 14.01 -12.59
C CYS A 30 -11.90 15.25 -13.49
N PHE A 31 -11.03 15.33 -14.49
CA PHE A 31 -10.94 16.42 -15.48
C PHE A 31 -11.53 16.06 -16.84
N ASP A 32 -12.08 14.86 -17.00
CA ASP A 32 -12.59 14.42 -18.30
C ASP A 32 -13.80 15.25 -18.76
N SER A 33 -13.83 15.56 -20.03
CA SER A 33 -14.94 16.29 -20.67
C SER A 33 -16.29 15.55 -20.58
N TRP A 34 -16.27 14.26 -20.30
CA TRP A 34 -17.42 13.34 -20.28
C TRP A 34 -17.75 12.85 -18.86
N GLY A 35 -17.97 13.78 -17.95
CA GLY A 35 -18.40 13.45 -16.59
C GLY A 35 -17.34 13.70 -15.51
N GLY A 36 -16.27 14.38 -15.84
CA GLY A 36 -15.32 14.89 -14.85
C GLY A 36 -16.02 15.84 -13.86
N VAL A 37 -15.53 15.84 -12.65
CA VAL A 37 -16.11 16.64 -11.54
C VAL A 37 -15.43 18.00 -11.37
N VAL A 38 -14.36 18.25 -12.12
CA VAL A 38 -13.62 19.51 -12.19
C VAL A 38 -13.57 19.94 -13.65
N PRO A 39 -13.92 21.19 -13.99
CA PRO A 39 -13.81 21.69 -15.35
C PRO A 39 -12.38 21.57 -15.87
N PRO A 40 -12.18 21.16 -17.14
CA PRO A 40 -10.83 20.98 -17.71
C PRO A 40 -9.99 22.27 -17.74
N ASP A 41 -10.63 23.42 -17.75
CA ASP A 41 -10.04 24.76 -17.79
C ASP A 41 -9.94 25.41 -16.39
N ALA A 42 -10.29 24.68 -15.33
CA ALA A 42 -10.22 25.21 -13.97
C ALA A 42 -8.76 25.46 -13.55
N ASP A 43 -8.52 26.55 -12.80
CA ASP A 43 -7.23 26.78 -12.12
C ASP A 43 -7.12 25.90 -10.87
N PHE A 44 -7.16 24.60 -11.12
CA PHE A 44 -7.05 23.58 -10.08
C PHE A 44 -6.11 22.44 -10.54
N LYS A 45 -5.26 21.97 -9.65
CA LYS A 45 -4.25 20.93 -9.97
C LYS A 45 -4.37 19.74 -9.05
N VAL A 46 -4.17 18.55 -9.61
CA VAL A 46 -3.83 17.35 -8.84
C VAL A 46 -2.33 17.13 -8.90
N ILE A 47 -1.72 17.02 -7.73
CA ILE A 47 -0.30 16.71 -7.57
C ILE A 47 -0.23 15.21 -7.29
N TYR A 48 0.40 14.47 -8.18
CA TYR A 48 0.56 13.03 -8.07
C TYR A 48 1.84 12.70 -7.32
N GLY A 49 1.74 11.89 -6.31
CA GLY A 49 2.84 11.44 -5.49
C GLY A 49 2.60 10.04 -4.92
N VAL A 50 3.48 9.58 -4.11
CA VAL A 50 3.36 8.30 -3.41
C VAL A 50 4.03 8.42 -2.05
N GLU A 51 3.43 7.82 -1.03
CA GLU A 51 4.12 7.58 0.23
C GLU A 51 5.01 6.35 0.05
N ALA A 52 6.25 6.60 -0.36
CA ALA A 52 7.20 5.54 -0.68
C ALA A 52 7.80 4.92 0.56
N TYR A 53 8.05 3.62 0.52
CA TYR A 53 8.81 2.91 1.55
C TYR A 53 10.27 2.81 1.12
N LEU A 54 11.16 3.42 1.90
CA LEU A 54 12.59 3.23 1.74
C LEU A 54 13.01 1.98 2.50
N VAL A 55 13.50 1.00 1.78
CA VAL A 55 14.01 -0.25 2.35
C VAL A 55 15.51 -0.40 2.10
N ASP A 56 16.21 -1.03 3.05
CA ASP A 56 17.60 -1.41 2.90
C ASP A 56 17.65 -2.83 2.31
N ASP A 57 17.82 -2.92 1.00
CA ASP A 57 17.88 -4.18 0.26
C ASP A 57 19.23 -4.94 0.45
N MET A 58 20.19 -4.34 1.15
CA MET A 58 21.42 -5.03 1.57
C MET A 58 21.17 -5.97 2.74
N LYS A 59 20.07 -5.83 3.46
CA LYS A 59 19.67 -6.76 4.51
C LYS A 59 19.07 -8.01 3.91
N GLY A 60 19.65 -9.16 4.24
CA GLY A 60 19.10 -10.45 3.84
C GLY A 60 17.68 -10.65 4.38
N ILE A 61 16.76 -10.99 3.48
CA ILE A 61 15.34 -11.29 3.83
C ILE A 61 15.20 -12.63 4.56
N VAL A 62 16.23 -13.46 4.54
CA VAL A 62 16.27 -14.75 5.23
C VAL A 62 17.18 -14.65 6.45
N GLN A 63 16.62 -14.89 7.62
CA GLN A 63 17.37 -14.95 8.88
C GLN A 63 17.49 -16.39 9.34
N ASN A 64 18.66 -16.71 9.95
CA ASN A 64 18.94 -18.03 10.51
C ASN A 64 18.78 -19.20 9.51
N SER A 65 19.06 -18.94 8.23
CA SER A 65 19.01 -20.00 7.21
C SER A 65 19.90 -21.17 7.56
N LYS A 66 19.36 -22.37 7.40
CA LYS A 66 20.08 -23.65 7.50
C LYS A 66 20.29 -24.32 6.14
N GLY A 67 20.09 -23.56 5.05
CA GLY A 67 20.19 -24.08 3.69
C GLY A 67 19.03 -25.01 3.30
N GLN A 68 17.84 -24.82 3.86
CA GLN A 68 16.67 -25.62 3.53
C GLN A 68 16.35 -25.52 2.03
N SER A 69 15.98 -26.66 1.44
CA SER A 69 15.43 -26.69 0.09
C SER A 69 14.06 -26.05 0.05
N MET A 70 13.72 -25.35 -1.03
CA MET A 70 12.36 -24.85 -1.28
C MET A 70 11.30 -25.96 -1.40
N ARG A 71 11.73 -27.22 -1.56
CA ARG A 71 10.86 -28.41 -1.50
C ARG A 71 10.72 -28.99 -0.09
N GLY A 72 11.31 -28.36 0.90
CA GLY A 72 11.16 -28.76 2.30
C GLY A 72 9.78 -28.45 2.86
N THR A 73 9.66 -28.66 4.17
CA THR A 73 8.45 -28.30 4.91
C THR A 73 8.62 -26.88 5.44
N PHE A 74 7.61 -26.04 5.20
CA PHE A 74 7.52 -24.67 5.70
C PHE A 74 6.24 -24.48 6.49
N VAL A 75 6.27 -23.56 7.43
CA VAL A 75 5.08 -22.98 8.03
C VAL A 75 4.99 -21.55 7.52
N VAL A 76 3.91 -21.25 6.80
CA VAL A 76 3.56 -19.89 6.39
C VAL A 76 2.55 -19.37 7.38
N PHE A 77 2.83 -18.24 8.00
CA PHE A 77 1.93 -17.68 9.00
C PHE A 77 1.80 -16.16 8.84
N ASP A 78 0.69 -15.69 9.33
CA ASP A 78 0.38 -14.26 9.46
C ASP A 78 -0.14 -13.99 10.85
N ILE A 79 -0.01 -12.75 11.32
CA ILE A 79 -0.41 -12.35 12.67
C ILE A 79 -1.21 -11.05 12.62
N GLU A 80 -2.27 -10.99 13.44
CA GLU A 80 -2.96 -9.75 13.77
C GLU A 80 -2.50 -9.24 15.13
N THR A 81 -2.33 -7.93 15.23
CA THR A 81 -1.78 -7.29 16.42
C THR A 81 -2.57 -6.05 16.83
N THR A 82 -2.39 -5.59 18.05
CA THR A 82 -2.98 -4.33 18.54
C THR A 82 -2.27 -3.08 18.02
N GLY A 83 -1.15 -3.23 17.28
CA GLY A 83 -0.35 -2.15 16.70
C GLY A 83 1.03 -2.65 16.26
N PHE A 84 1.92 -1.75 15.89
CA PHE A 84 3.20 -2.09 15.23
C PHE A 84 4.41 -2.20 16.17
N SER A 85 4.24 -1.98 17.46
CA SER A 85 5.35 -2.02 18.41
C SER A 85 5.54 -3.41 19.03
N ALA A 86 6.59 -4.12 18.63
CA ALA A 86 6.92 -5.43 19.19
C ALA A 86 7.13 -5.42 20.74
N LEU A 87 7.35 -4.24 21.34
CA LEU A 87 7.57 -4.10 22.78
C LEU A 87 6.29 -3.75 23.54
N ARG A 88 5.29 -3.16 22.90
CA ARG A 88 4.09 -2.62 23.56
C ARG A 88 2.81 -3.27 23.10
N ASP A 89 2.78 -3.72 21.85
CA ASP A 89 1.60 -4.31 21.25
C ASP A 89 1.58 -5.83 21.40
N LYS A 90 0.41 -6.41 21.26
CA LYS A 90 0.16 -7.83 21.49
C LYS A 90 -0.34 -8.48 20.22
N ILE A 91 0.03 -9.72 20.01
CA ILE A 91 -0.57 -10.58 18.99
C ILE A 91 -1.97 -10.98 19.50
N ILE A 92 -2.97 -10.80 18.66
CA ILE A 92 -4.38 -11.14 18.96
C ILE A 92 -4.91 -12.28 18.11
N GLU A 93 -4.28 -12.53 16.95
CA GLU A 93 -4.62 -13.66 16.09
C GLU A 93 -3.37 -14.18 15.37
N ILE A 94 -3.31 -15.49 15.11
CA ILE A 94 -2.27 -16.14 14.32
C ILE A 94 -2.96 -17.09 13.35
N GLY A 95 -2.83 -16.81 12.05
CA GLY A 95 -3.15 -17.74 10.97
C GLY A 95 -1.91 -18.48 10.50
N ALA A 96 -1.96 -19.80 10.37
CA ALA A 96 -0.80 -20.56 9.91
C ALA A 96 -1.22 -21.75 9.04
N VAL A 97 -0.41 -22.02 8.00
CA VAL A 97 -0.55 -23.20 7.15
C VAL A 97 0.79 -23.92 7.01
N ARG A 98 0.75 -25.24 6.96
CA ARG A 98 1.91 -26.06 6.64
C ARG A 98 1.97 -26.30 5.14
N VAL A 99 3.10 -26.01 4.54
CA VAL A 99 3.39 -26.30 3.13
C VAL A 99 4.49 -27.36 3.07
N GLU A 100 4.26 -28.43 2.35
CA GLU A 100 5.22 -29.51 2.16
C GLU A 100 5.34 -29.81 0.67
N ASP A 101 6.56 -29.77 0.14
CA ASP A 101 6.85 -29.96 -1.29
C ASP A 101 5.94 -29.09 -2.21
N GLY A 102 5.69 -27.84 -1.78
CA GLY A 102 4.85 -26.88 -2.51
C GLY A 102 3.33 -27.15 -2.44
N LYS A 103 2.87 -28.04 -1.56
CA LYS A 103 1.45 -28.34 -1.34
C LYS A 103 1.01 -27.93 0.07
N LEU A 104 -0.22 -27.45 0.17
CA LEU A 104 -0.90 -27.15 1.43
C LEU A 104 -1.37 -28.44 2.09
#